data_afad3273beeea7994357e19068844689
#
_entry.id   afad3273beeea7994357e19068844689
#
_cell.length_a   1.000
_cell.length_b   1.000
_cell.length_c   1.000
_cell.angle_alpha   90.00
_cell.angle_beta   90.00
_cell.angle_gamma   90.00
#
_symmetry.space_group_name_H-M   'P 1'
#
loop_
_entity.id
_entity.type
_entity.pdbx_description
1 polymer ?
#
loop_
_entity_poly.entity_id
_entity_poly.type
_entity_poly.pdbx_seq_one_letter_code
_entity_poly.pdbx_strand_id
1 'polypeptide(L)'
;MKKRPCICIVARSIDESYSTEVIEGAVKQAFEMDYDVAVFSMFDENSYIDEYHEGEKNIFNLINPDKFDGFLFPVAMFNSSDLREYIFDFLKSTNKPVVAIDYATDIFPCVLKDERTPFKDIVNHLIDVHGFTDIMCLTGLKGTFQAEERLEAYKEVLRERNIEVLEDHCVYGDYWSDVAQDLAVKMHNKEIGIPEALVCANDRMAMFFIEKFTELGHSVPDDIAVVGFDGITESRDNVPTICTYKVPDAQSGANAFSKLYSIMTGEKCETLNLHSGFVIRGESCGCLEDNSSNVRMMRKNARIEQTRRGYYRTANLFECLATASTFNDFIDHLGESVYIFAVGKEECKYDLCLCKDWDSLGSEQNYIKKGYAKTMQAVCRSVERRFNFDPVDIYPPMWEERDVPSVFYFFPVHFNDRCLGFSVVWCEGHVEVCGRTFWDWHKAVTNAIEFRRTKICLESLNRITYLNSIKDKLTGIYNRSGFEKYAEEFMQAAKNSGQKFMLISCDMDGLKHINDIYGHLEGDVSLRIIANGLSYVCLNNEICARVGGDEFMVIGYGDYNDTVVKEMIFQFDKYLSRYNLANNNEYNVDASTGYVICDVTDDTSLRELEKLSDEMMYENKFAKPNRHTRQT
;
A
#
# COMPACT_ATOMS: atom_id res chain seq x y z
N MET A 1 14.35 21.07 27.27
CA MET A 1 14.63 21.05 25.82
C MET A 1 13.44 21.66 25.11
N LYS A 2 13.62 22.40 24.03
CA LYS A 2 12.54 23.11 23.35
C LYS A 2 12.03 22.28 22.17
N LYS A 3 10.71 22.10 22.04
CA LYS A 3 10.12 21.50 20.85
C LYS A 3 10.54 22.36 19.64
N ARG A 4 11.13 21.72 18.60
CA ARG A 4 11.53 22.44 17.37
C ARG A 4 10.32 22.87 16.59
N PRO A 5 10.37 24.04 15.93
CA PRO A 5 9.40 24.40 14.92
C PRO A 5 9.50 23.42 13.75
N CYS A 6 8.38 23.18 13.05
CA CYS A 6 8.31 22.21 11.98
C CYS A 6 7.57 22.79 10.77
N ILE A 7 8.13 22.60 9.58
CA ILE A 7 7.45 22.91 8.33
C ILE A 7 6.99 21.67 7.61
N CYS A 8 5.99 21.84 6.74
CA CYS A 8 5.46 20.79 5.89
C CYS A 8 5.79 21.06 4.42
N ILE A 9 6.30 20.05 3.71
CA ILE A 9 6.46 20.05 2.26
C ILE A 9 5.44 19.09 1.67
N VAL A 10 4.60 19.58 0.74
CA VAL A 10 3.65 18.76 -0.01
C VAL A 10 4.28 18.40 -1.34
N ALA A 11 4.63 17.13 -1.53
CA ALA A 11 5.49 16.69 -2.63
C ALA A 11 4.89 15.54 -3.45
N ARG A 12 5.49 15.28 -4.59
CA ARG A 12 5.23 14.15 -5.47
C ARG A 12 6.54 13.65 -6.08
N SER A 13 6.61 12.34 -6.35
CA SER A 13 7.71 11.72 -7.12
C SER A 13 9.09 12.18 -6.64
N ILE A 14 9.35 12.00 -5.34
CA ILE A 14 10.62 12.45 -4.73
C ILE A 14 11.83 11.66 -5.24
N ASP A 15 11.63 10.65 -6.06
CA ASP A 15 12.65 9.88 -6.78
C ASP A 15 13.12 10.55 -8.08
N GLU A 16 12.43 11.61 -8.55
CA GLU A 16 12.87 12.41 -9.68
C GLU A 16 13.92 13.44 -9.26
N SER A 17 14.90 13.70 -10.12
CA SER A 17 16.06 14.58 -9.85
C SER A 17 15.65 15.96 -9.36
N TYR A 18 14.70 16.62 -10.04
CA TYR A 18 14.17 17.92 -9.65
C TYR A 18 13.55 17.89 -8.24
N SER A 19 12.65 16.94 -7.99
CA SER A 19 11.97 16.81 -6.70
C SER A 19 12.97 16.57 -5.57
N THR A 20 13.92 15.65 -5.79
CA THR A 20 15.00 15.34 -4.87
C THR A 20 15.77 16.60 -4.48
N GLU A 21 16.26 17.35 -5.46
CA GLU A 21 17.14 18.51 -5.23
C GLU A 21 16.40 19.67 -4.55
N VAL A 22 15.17 19.99 -4.99
CA VAL A 22 14.36 21.04 -4.36
C VAL A 22 14.09 20.73 -2.88
N ILE A 23 13.72 19.49 -2.56
CA ILE A 23 13.48 19.06 -1.18
C ILE A 23 14.77 19.11 -0.38
N GLU A 24 15.88 18.61 -0.93
CA GLU A 24 17.19 18.63 -0.29
C GLU A 24 17.63 20.05 0.06
N GLY A 25 17.46 21.00 -0.85
CA GLY A 25 17.78 22.40 -0.63
C GLY A 25 16.93 23.04 0.46
N ALA A 26 15.63 22.78 0.45
CA ALA A 26 14.71 23.26 1.48
C ALA A 26 15.03 22.68 2.86
N VAL A 27 15.33 21.39 2.95
CA VAL A 27 15.66 20.71 4.21
C VAL A 27 17.00 21.21 4.76
N LYS A 28 18.05 21.34 3.93
CA LYS A 28 19.34 21.89 4.35
C LYS A 28 19.19 23.27 4.94
N GLN A 29 18.45 24.17 4.27
CA GLN A 29 18.20 25.52 4.77
C GLN A 29 17.38 25.52 6.07
N ALA A 30 16.39 24.61 6.19
CA ALA A 30 15.59 24.46 7.40
C ALA A 30 16.45 24.00 8.59
N PHE A 31 17.37 23.07 8.37
CA PHE A 31 18.28 22.57 9.40
C PHE A 31 19.24 23.64 9.92
N GLU A 32 19.77 24.51 9.06
CA GLU A 32 20.59 25.67 9.48
C GLU A 32 19.81 26.62 10.40
N MET A 33 18.48 26.64 10.25
CA MET A 33 17.60 27.47 11.08
C MET A 33 16.94 26.70 12.24
N ASP A 34 17.42 25.49 12.55
CA ASP A 34 16.95 24.59 13.62
C ASP A 34 15.45 24.21 13.50
N TYR A 35 14.98 23.98 12.26
CA TYR A 35 13.63 23.50 11.96
C TYR A 35 13.63 22.03 11.62
N ASP A 36 12.63 21.29 12.11
CA ASP A 36 12.25 19.97 11.59
C ASP A 36 11.45 20.11 10.29
N VAL A 37 11.50 19.09 9.43
CA VAL A 37 10.77 19.07 8.15
C VAL A 37 9.97 17.80 8.01
N ALA A 38 8.69 17.93 7.65
CA ALA A 38 7.83 16.83 7.25
C ALA A 38 7.54 16.90 5.75
N VAL A 39 7.82 15.85 5.02
CA VAL A 39 7.57 15.73 3.58
C VAL A 39 6.46 14.71 3.38
N PHE A 40 5.30 15.14 2.91
CA PHE A 40 4.21 14.24 2.53
C PHE A 40 4.26 14.05 1.02
N SER A 41 4.54 12.84 0.58
CA SER A 41 4.74 12.54 -0.84
C SER A 41 3.87 11.39 -1.32
N MET A 42 3.20 11.62 -2.44
CA MET A 42 2.70 10.55 -3.29
C MET A 42 3.79 10.14 -4.30
N PHE A 43 3.72 8.92 -4.84
CA PHE A 43 4.69 8.42 -5.80
C PHE A 43 4.29 8.69 -7.24
N ASP A 44 3.07 8.35 -7.65
CA ASP A 44 2.66 8.36 -9.05
C ASP A 44 1.30 9.04 -9.24
N GLU A 45 1.24 9.97 -10.20
CA GLU A 45 -0.02 10.57 -10.64
C GLU A 45 -0.44 10.10 -12.04
N ASN A 46 0.36 9.27 -12.71
CA ASN A 46 0.13 8.86 -14.09
C ASN A 46 -0.44 7.43 -14.21
N SER A 47 -0.97 6.88 -13.12
CA SER A 47 -1.64 5.59 -13.18
C SER A 47 -2.89 5.67 -14.05
N TYR A 48 -3.10 4.64 -14.88
CA TYR A 48 -4.33 4.49 -15.69
C TYR A 48 -5.55 4.03 -14.87
N ILE A 49 -5.38 3.89 -13.54
CA ILE A 49 -6.42 3.39 -12.62
C ILE A 49 -6.77 4.52 -11.65
N ASP A 50 -7.96 5.06 -11.77
CA ASP A 50 -8.45 6.18 -10.95
C ASP A 50 -8.43 5.85 -9.45
N GLU A 51 -8.80 4.60 -9.10
CA GLU A 51 -8.78 4.14 -7.71
C GLU A 51 -7.37 4.14 -7.11
N TYR A 52 -6.35 3.85 -7.91
CA TYR A 52 -4.95 3.91 -7.47
C TYR A 52 -4.55 5.35 -7.13
N HIS A 53 -4.97 6.30 -7.95
CA HIS A 53 -4.76 7.74 -7.72
C HIS A 53 -5.35 8.23 -6.41
N GLU A 54 -6.58 7.80 -6.10
CA GLU A 54 -7.23 8.18 -4.83
C GLU A 54 -6.46 7.59 -3.62
N GLY A 55 -5.90 6.39 -3.75
CA GLY A 55 -5.04 5.80 -2.73
C GLY A 55 -3.74 6.58 -2.50
N GLU A 56 -3.07 6.98 -3.58
CA GLU A 56 -1.85 7.81 -3.52
C GLU A 56 -2.13 9.18 -2.87
N LYS A 57 -3.16 9.87 -3.36
CA LYS A 57 -3.57 11.20 -2.88
C LYS A 57 -3.97 11.20 -1.40
N ASN A 58 -4.37 10.05 -0.86
CA ASN A 58 -4.83 9.95 0.51
C ASN A 58 -3.76 10.35 1.55
N ILE A 59 -2.48 10.33 1.19
CA ILE A 59 -1.40 10.76 2.10
C ILE A 59 -1.59 12.21 2.57
N PHE A 60 -2.15 13.08 1.74
CA PHE A 60 -2.39 14.46 2.09
C PHE A 60 -3.51 14.65 3.14
N ASN A 61 -4.41 13.64 3.30
CA ASN A 61 -5.41 13.64 4.37
C ASN A 61 -4.80 13.33 5.76
N LEU A 62 -3.53 12.94 5.84
CA LEU A 62 -2.81 12.77 7.10
C LEU A 62 -2.32 14.11 7.66
N ILE A 63 -2.20 15.14 6.82
CA ILE A 63 -1.65 16.44 7.20
C ILE A 63 -2.62 17.13 8.18
N ASN A 64 -2.16 17.34 9.40
CA ASN A 64 -2.83 18.17 10.38
C ASN A 64 -2.17 19.56 10.40
N PRO A 65 -2.81 20.60 9.82
CA PRO A 65 -2.18 21.92 9.69
C PRO A 65 -1.78 22.58 11.01
N ASP A 66 -2.45 22.24 12.12
CA ASP A 66 -2.17 22.83 13.44
C ASP A 66 -0.82 22.40 14.00
N LYS A 67 -0.24 21.33 13.44
CA LYS A 67 1.07 20.80 13.86
C LYS A 67 2.25 21.49 13.17
N PHE A 68 2.03 22.30 12.14
CA PHE A 68 3.06 22.92 11.32
C PHE A 68 3.05 24.45 11.42
N ASP A 69 4.22 25.05 11.31
CA ASP A 69 4.41 26.51 11.34
C ASP A 69 4.21 27.14 9.95
N GLY A 70 4.49 26.37 8.88
CA GLY A 70 4.32 26.82 7.50
C GLY A 70 4.45 25.69 6.49
N PHE A 71 4.19 26.01 5.22
CA PHE A 71 4.14 25.05 4.12
C PHE A 71 4.99 25.50 2.94
N LEU A 72 5.67 24.53 2.32
CA LEU A 72 6.28 24.65 1.00
C LEU A 72 5.52 23.80 0.01
N PHE A 73 5.19 24.38 -1.14
CA PHE A 73 4.48 23.70 -2.21
C PHE A 73 5.25 23.80 -3.52
N PRO A 74 6.08 22.81 -3.87
CA PRO A 74 6.75 22.69 -5.16
C PRO A 74 5.74 22.34 -6.26
N VAL A 75 5.05 23.33 -6.78
CA VAL A 75 3.90 23.14 -7.69
C VAL A 75 4.31 22.46 -9.00
N ALA A 76 5.52 22.73 -9.47
CA ALA A 76 6.06 22.14 -10.71
C ALA A 76 6.24 20.61 -10.64
N MET A 77 6.22 20.01 -9.43
CA MET A 77 6.23 18.55 -9.27
C MET A 77 4.92 17.89 -9.73
N PHE A 78 3.82 18.62 -9.81
CA PHE A 78 2.48 18.10 -10.09
C PHE A 78 2.05 18.44 -11.51
N ASN A 79 1.76 17.43 -12.36
CA ASN A 79 1.35 17.61 -13.74
C ASN A 79 -0.18 17.81 -13.85
N SER A 80 -0.98 17.12 -13.00
CA SER A 80 -2.43 17.21 -13.00
C SER A 80 -2.93 18.56 -12.50
N SER A 81 -3.75 19.26 -13.31
CA SER A 81 -4.41 20.51 -12.91
C SER A 81 -5.33 20.31 -11.70
N ASP A 82 -6.11 19.22 -11.71
CA ASP A 82 -7.11 18.93 -10.68
C ASP A 82 -6.43 18.65 -9.33
N LEU A 83 -5.29 17.95 -9.37
CA LEU A 83 -4.52 17.69 -8.15
C LEU A 83 -3.87 18.98 -7.61
N ARG A 84 -3.36 19.84 -8.50
CA ARG A 84 -2.85 21.17 -8.09
C ARG A 84 -3.95 22.01 -7.43
N GLU A 85 -5.15 22.10 -8.05
CA GLU A 85 -6.28 22.82 -7.48
C GLU A 85 -6.68 22.27 -6.11
N TYR A 86 -6.77 20.94 -5.99
CA TYR A 86 -7.06 20.27 -4.71
C TYR A 86 -6.06 20.68 -3.60
N ILE A 87 -4.75 20.69 -3.92
CA ILE A 87 -3.72 21.08 -2.95
C ILE A 87 -3.77 22.58 -2.65
N PHE A 88 -3.99 23.44 -3.66
CA PHE A 88 -4.17 24.88 -3.46
C PHE A 88 -5.34 25.17 -2.50
N ASP A 89 -6.48 24.54 -2.70
CA ASP A 89 -7.65 24.73 -1.84
C ASP A 89 -7.42 24.20 -0.42
N PHE A 90 -6.76 23.05 -0.30
CA PHE A 90 -6.35 22.54 1.01
C PHE A 90 -5.44 23.56 1.72
N LEU A 91 -4.36 24.01 1.07
CA LEU A 91 -3.40 24.93 1.68
C LEU A 91 -4.01 26.29 2.03
N LYS A 92 -4.92 26.84 1.21
CA LYS A 92 -5.71 28.04 1.55
C LYS A 92 -6.50 27.85 2.83
N SER A 93 -7.09 26.68 3.03
CA SER A 93 -7.94 26.40 4.20
C SER A 93 -7.15 26.35 5.52
N THR A 94 -5.82 26.17 5.46
CA THR A 94 -4.97 26.02 6.65
C THR A 94 -4.76 27.32 7.43
N ASN A 95 -4.91 28.48 6.78
CA ASN A 95 -4.58 29.80 7.32
C ASN A 95 -3.12 29.92 7.80
N LYS A 96 -2.20 29.09 7.29
CA LYS A 96 -0.77 29.10 7.62
C LYS A 96 0.02 29.76 6.50
N PRO A 97 1.23 30.27 6.77
CA PRO A 97 2.15 30.72 5.74
C PRO A 97 2.46 29.63 4.73
N VAL A 98 2.34 29.94 3.44
CA VAL A 98 2.63 29.04 2.32
C VAL A 98 3.54 29.74 1.33
N VAL A 99 4.54 29.03 0.79
CA VAL A 99 5.35 29.48 -0.35
C VAL A 99 5.28 28.47 -1.46
N ALA A 100 4.87 28.92 -2.66
CA ALA A 100 4.90 28.14 -3.89
C ALA A 100 6.30 28.16 -4.51
N ILE A 101 6.74 27.04 -5.08
CA ILE A 101 8.07 26.90 -5.72
C ILE A 101 7.90 26.64 -7.21
N ASP A 102 8.64 27.38 -8.02
CA ASP A 102 8.74 27.26 -9.49
C ASP A 102 7.39 27.28 -10.22
N TYR A 103 6.45 28.07 -9.69
CA TYR A 103 5.14 28.27 -10.30
C TYR A 103 4.60 29.67 -9.97
N ALA A 104 4.36 30.47 -11.00
CA ALA A 104 3.80 31.81 -10.84
C ALA A 104 2.31 31.70 -10.45
N THR A 105 1.94 32.27 -9.30
CA THR A 105 0.57 32.28 -8.80
C THR A 105 0.30 33.53 -7.96
N ASP A 106 -0.92 34.05 -8.04
CA ASP A 106 -1.42 35.15 -7.19
C ASP A 106 -1.99 34.65 -5.85
N ILE A 107 -2.04 33.30 -5.65
CA ILE A 107 -2.64 32.69 -4.48
C ILE A 107 -1.70 32.75 -3.28
N PHE A 108 -0.42 32.45 -3.50
CA PHE A 108 0.61 32.42 -2.48
C PHE A 108 1.87 33.17 -2.94
N PRO A 109 2.67 33.71 -2.02
CA PRO A 109 4.04 34.12 -2.34
C PRO A 109 4.78 32.98 -3.07
N CYS A 110 5.49 33.30 -4.14
CA CYS A 110 6.21 32.29 -4.92
C CYS A 110 7.71 32.61 -5.03
N VAL A 111 8.50 31.56 -5.20
CA VAL A 111 9.90 31.60 -5.62
C VAL A 111 9.96 30.98 -7.00
N LEU A 112 10.48 31.71 -7.97
CA LEU A 112 10.67 31.25 -9.33
C LEU A 112 12.18 31.14 -9.60
N LYS A 113 12.58 30.11 -10.31
CA LYS A 113 13.95 29.98 -10.80
C LYS A 113 14.16 30.83 -12.05
N ASP A 114 15.40 31.21 -12.29
CA ASP A 114 15.82 31.84 -13.55
C ASP A 114 15.92 30.76 -14.62
N GLU A 115 15.04 30.82 -15.63
CA GLU A 115 15.03 29.90 -16.74
C GLU A 115 15.86 30.42 -17.92
N ARG A 116 16.10 31.77 -17.99
CA ARG A 116 16.73 32.42 -19.11
C ARG A 116 18.25 32.29 -19.10
N THR A 117 18.89 32.71 -18.00
CA THR A 117 20.38 32.72 -17.93
C THR A 117 20.96 31.33 -18.16
N PRO A 118 20.47 30.25 -17.51
CA PRO A 118 20.94 28.90 -17.76
C PRO A 118 20.75 28.45 -19.21
N PHE A 119 19.60 28.77 -19.82
CA PHE A 119 19.33 28.39 -21.20
C PHE A 119 20.17 29.19 -22.20
N LYS A 120 20.45 30.48 -21.94
CA LYS A 120 21.43 31.27 -22.72
C LYS A 120 22.82 30.65 -22.66
N ASP A 121 23.26 30.18 -21.50
CA ASP A 121 24.58 29.57 -21.32
C ASP A 121 24.77 28.32 -22.18
N ILE A 122 23.77 27.44 -22.28
CA ILE A 122 23.89 26.23 -23.13
C ILE A 122 23.80 26.55 -24.62
N VAL A 123 23.02 27.57 -25.04
CA VAL A 123 22.99 28.04 -26.41
C VAL A 123 24.33 28.73 -26.77
N ASN A 124 24.86 29.59 -25.89
CA ASN A 124 26.18 30.20 -26.09
C ASN A 124 27.30 29.17 -26.18
N HIS A 125 27.19 28.05 -25.42
CA HIS A 125 28.16 26.95 -25.53
C HIS A 125 28.22 26.38 -26.95
N LEU A 126 27.08 26.20 -27.65
CA LEU A 126 27.06 25.73 -29.03
C LEU A 126 27.74 26.70 -29.97
N ILE A 127 27.58 28.01 -29.75
CA ILE A 127 28.15 29.06 -30.59
C ILE A 127 29.63 29.28 -30.27
N ASP A 128 29.98 29.49 -28.99
CA ASP A 128 31.31 29.93 -28.56
C ASP A 128 32.35 28.80 -28.59
N VAL A 129 31.92 27.55 -28.32
CA VAL A 129 32.82 26.39 -28.26
C VAL A 129 32.90 25.65 -29.59
N HIS A 130 31.75 25.52 -30.30
CA HIS A 130 31.67 24.73 -31.53
C HIS A 130 31.54 25.57 -32.79
N GLY A 131 31.19 26.86 -32.71
CA GLY A 131 31.05 27.77 -33.85
C GLY A 131 29.77 27.54 -34.67
N PHE A 132 28.79 26.84 -34.13
CA PHE A 132 27.56 26.57 -34.84
C PHE A 132 26.72 27.84 -35.02
N THR A 133 26.10 27.97 -36.20
CA THR A 133 25.22 29.08 -36.55
C THR A 133 23.83 28.64 -37.01
N ASP A 134 23.71 27.39 -37.44
CA ASP A 134 22.44 26.76 -37.79
C ASP A 134 21.95 25.87 -36.60
N ILE A 135 21.22 26.50 -35.68
CA ILE A 135 20.80 25.87 -34.44
C ILE A 135 19.28 25.81 -34.40
N MET A 136 18.71 24.65 -34.10
CA MET A 136 17.27 24.45 -33.86
C MET A 136 17.00 24.32 -32.35
N CYS A 137 15.87 24.85 -31.90
CA CYS A 137 15.40 24.76 -30.52
C CYS A 137 14.15 23.89 -30.45
N LEU A 138 14.24 22.78 -29.72
CA LEU A 138 13.09 21.98 -29.30
C LEU A 138 12.75 22.39 -27.86
N THR A 139 11.82 23.36 -27.71
CA THR A 139 11.36 23.83 -26.40
C THR A 139 10.31 22.90 -25.78
N GLY A 140 9.71 23.28 -24.65
CA GLY A 140 8.71 22.48 -23.97
C GLY A 140 7.29 22.73 -24.48
N LEU A 141 6.30 22.41 -23.60
CA LEU A 141 4.89 22.54 -23.92
C LEU A 141 4.49 24.01 -24.11
N LYS A 142 3.87 24.29 -25.25
CA LYS A 142 3.47 25.64 -25.63
C LYS A 142 2.59 26.31 -24.59
N GLY A 143 2.91 27.55 -24.24
CA GLY A 143 2.17 28.35 -23.26
C GLY A 143 2.57 28.11 -21.81
N THR A 144 3.50 27.20 -21.53
CA THR A 144 4.08 27.08 -20.19
C THR A 144 5.18 28.11 -19.99
N PHE A 145 5.26 28.68 -18.78
CA PHE A 145 6.26 29.69 -18.44
C PHE A 145 7.69 29.26 -18.81
N GLN A 146 8.07 28.05 -18.44
CA GLN A 146 9.40 27.48 -18.70
C GLN A 146 9.70 27.39 -20.21
N ALA A 147 8.76 26.89 -21.00
CA ALA A 147 8.95 26.74 -22.45
C ALA A 147 9.11 28.09 -23.14
N GLU A 148 8.29 29.08 -22.78
CA GLU A 148 8.34 30.42 -23.38
C GLU A 148 9.63 31.16 -22.97
N GLU A 149 10.05 31.10 -21.70
CA GLU A 149 11.27 31.73 -21.21
C GLU A 149 12.53 31.12 -21.88
N ARG A 150 12.59 29.79 -22.03
CA ARG A 150 13.69 29.08 -22.70
C ARG A 150 13.75 29.43 -24.21
N LEU A 151 12.57 29.47 -24.85
CA LEU A 151 12.49 29.84 -26.27
C LEU A 151 12.94 31.30 -26.50
N GLU A 152 12.52 32.24 -25.67
CA GLU A 152 12.96 33.63 -25.78
C GLU A 152 14.46 33.78 -25.47
N ALA A 153 14.98 33.03 -24.46
CA ALA A 153 16.42 33.00 -24.20
C ALA A 153 17.23 32.54 -25.43
N TYR A 154 16.79 31.49 -26.10
CA TYR A 154 17.38 31.03 -27.36
C TYR A 154 17.37 32.13 -28.45
N LYS A 155 16.20 32.74 -28.68
CA LYS A 155 16.05 33.81 -29.68
C LYS A 155 16.91 35.05 -29.34
N GLU A 156 17.01 35.40 -28.07
CA GLU A 156 17.86 36.52 -27.60
C GLU A 156 19.34 36.25 -27.92
N VAL A 157 19.86 35.06 -27.59
CA VAL A 157 21.27 34.70 -27.92
C VAL A 157 21.55 34.79 -29.41
N LEU A 158 20.69 34.23 -30.27
CA LEU A 158 20.88 34.31 -31.72
C LEU A 158 20.90 35.76 -32.20
N ARG A 159 19.97 36.61 -31.72
CA ARG A 159 19.95 38.06 -32.07
C ARG A 159 21.21 38.79 -31.59
N GLU A 160 21.67 38.52 -30.36
CA GLU A 160 22.91 39.10 -29.80
C GLU A 160 24.15 38.73 -30.62
N ARG A 161 24.13 37.54 -31.27
CA ARG A 161 25.21 37.02 -32.10
C ARG A 161 25.04 37.34 -33.61
N ASN A 162 23.99 38.09 -33.98
CA ASN A 162 23.62 38.37 -35.40
C ASN A 162 23.38 37.11 -36.23
N ILE A 163 22.84 36.05 -35.61
CA ILE A 163 22.36 34.83 -36.25
C ILE A 163 20.87 34.98 -36.53
N GLU A 164 20.42 34.59 -37.73
CA GLU A 164 19.02 34.65 -38.11
C GLU A 164 18.17 33.67 -37.29
N VAL A 165 17.07 34.13 -36.75
CA VAL A 165 16.08 33.27 -36.04
C VAL A 165 15.11 32.74 -37.09
N LEU A 166 15.20 31.48 -37.41
CA LEU A 166 14.28 30.80 -38.33
C LEU A 166 13.05 30.31 -37.56
N GLU A 167 11.86 30.60 -38.06
CA GLU A 167 10.58 30.22 -37.40
C GLU A 167 10.39 28.69 -37.32
N ASP A 168 10.82 27.97 -38.36
CA ASP A 168 10.75 26.51 -38.44
C ASP A 168 11.78 25.80 -37.54
N HIS A 169 12.77 26.54 -37.02
CA HIS A 169 13.72 26.08 -36.00
C HIS A 169 13.21 26.28 -34.57
N CYS A 170 12.04 26.85 -34.39
CA CYS A 170 11.40 27.05 -33.09
C CYS A 170 10.30 26.02 -32.88
N VAL A 171 10.62 24.81 -32.36
CA VAL A 171 9.71 23.68 -32.24
C VAL A 171 9.26 23.56 -30.82
N TYR A 172 7.93 23.49 -30.60
CA TYR A 172 7.35 23.16 -29.27
C TYR A 172 7.27 21.66 -29.10
N GLY A 173 7.74 21.17 -27.96
CA GLY A 173 7.75 19.79 -27.56
C GLY A 173 6.72 19.50 -26.47
N ASP A 174 6.86 18.31 -25.87
CA ASP A 174 5.97 17.78 -24.84
C ASP A 174 6.71 17.47 -23.51
N TYR A 175 8.01 17.83 -23.43
CA TYR A 175 8.95 17.44 -22.38
C TYR A 175 9.21 15.93 -22.30
N TRP A 176 8.70 15.14 -23.26
CA TRP A 176 8.79 13.69 -23.29
C TRP A 176 9.29 13.17 -24.66
N SER A 177 8.77 12.02 -25.11
CA SER A 177 9.29 11.28 -26.25
C SER A 177 8.71 11.68 -27.61
N ASP A 178 7.40 11.98 -27.67
CA ASP A 178 6.63 11.87 -28.90
C ASP A 178 7.07 12.91 -29.93
N VAL A 179 7.17 14.16 -29.52
CA VAL A 179 7.60 15.25 -30.45
C VAL A 179 9.09 15.14 -30.80
N ALA A 180 9.92 14.71 -29.84
CA ALA A 180 11.37 14.55 -30.10
C ALA A 180 11.65 13.43 -31.12
N GLN A 181 10.95 12.30 -31.01
CA GLN A 181 11.05 11.19 -31.95
C GLN A 181 10.47 11.55 -33.33
N ASP A 182 9.31 12.24 -33.37
CA ASP A 182 8.70 12.72 -34.60
C ASP A 182 9.63 13.70 -35.36
N LEU A 183 10.32 14.59 -34.62
CA LEU A 183 11.31 15.50 -35.17
C LEU A 183 12.47 14.74 -35.86
N ALA A 184 12.99 13.69 -35.23
CA ALA A 184 14.02 12.83 -35.81
C ALA A 184 13.54 12.13 -37.10
N VAL A 185 12.29 11.66 -37.12
CA VAL A 185 11.66 11.04 -38.29
C VAL A 185 11.51 12.04 -39.45
N LYS A 186 11.04 13.26 -39.15
CA LYS A 186 10.91 14.33 -40.19
C LYS A 186 12.24 14.71 -40.81
N MET A 187 13.31 14.80 -40.00
CA MET A 187 14.68 15.02 -40.51
C MET A 187 15.16 13.88 -41.41
N HIS A 188 14.95 12.62 -41.01
CA HIS A 188 15.29 11.44 -41.77
C HIS A 188 14.56 11.42 -43.14
N ASN A 189 13.28 11.73 -43.15
CA ASN A 189 12.44 11.77 -44.35
C ASN A 189 12.74 12.99 -45.25
N LYS A 190 13.61 13.90 -44.82
CA LYS A 190 13.90 15.16 -45.49
C LYS A 190 12.70 16.11 -45.63
N GLU A 191 11.75 16.00 -44.73
CA GLU A 191 10.63 16.92 -44.61
C GLU A 191 11.10 18.27 -44.04
N ILE A 192 12.13 18.23 -43.20
CA ILE A 192 12.87 19.37 -42.67
C ILE A 192 14.37 19.12 -42.83
N GLY A 193 15.17 20.21 -42.90
CA GLY A 193 16.63 20.13 -42.93
C GLY A 193 17.21 19.62 -41.61
N ILE A 194 18.42 19.04 -41.66
CA ILE A 194 19.18 18.71 -40.46
C ILE A 194 20.05 19.92 -40.13
N PRO A 195 19.83 20.61 -38.99
CA PRO A 195 20.68 21.74 -38.58
C PRO A 195 22.04 21.27 -38.07
N GLU A 196 23.00 22.18 -37.86
CA GLU A 196 24.29 21.88 -37.23
C GLU A 196 24.12 21.41 -35.78
N ALA A 197 23.13 22.00 -35.06
CA ALA A 197 22.86 21.64 -33.66
C ALA A 197 21.38 21.73 -33.30
N LEU A 198 20.98 20.88 -32.33
CA LEU A 198 19.69 20.89 -31.69
C LEU A 198 19.85 21.15 -30.18
N VAL A 199 19.24 22.24 -29.69
CA VAL A 199 19.12 22.48 -28.25
C VAL A 199 17.73 22.03 -27.78
N CYS A 200 17.69 21.08 -26.86
CA CYS A 200 16.47 20.57 -26.27
C CYS A 200 16.22 21.25 -24.91
N ALA A 201 14.97 21.59 -24.64
CA ALA A 201 14.58 22.21 -23.38
C ALA A 201 14.71 21.29 -22.16
N ASN A 202 14.89 19.97 -22.37
CA ASN A 202 15.30 19.06 -21.28
C ASN A 202 16.11 17.87 -21.81
N ASP A 203 16.77 17.17 -20.91
CA ASP A 203 17.59 16.00 -21.23
C ASP A 203 16.77 14.82 -21.77
N ARG A 204 15.53 14.64 -21.31
CA ARG A 204 14.67 13.53 -21.78
C ARG A 204 14.37 13.64 -23.27
N MET A 205 13.95 14.82 -23.74
CA MET A 205 13.75 15.04 -25.18
C MET A 205 15.04 14.83 -25.97
N ALA A 206 16.20 15.30 -25.45
CA ALA A 206 17.49 15.06 -26.08
C ALA A 206 17.80 13.56 -26.22
N MET A 207 17.56 12.78 -25.14
CA MET A 207 17.76 11.33 -25.16
C MET A 207 16.87 10.63 -26.19
N PHE A 208 15.57 10.91 -26.19
CA PHE A 208 14.64 10.28 -27.13
C PHE A 208 14.89 10.69 -28.60
N PHE A 209 15.27 11.94 -28.81
CA PHE A 209 15.72 12.38 -30.16
C PHE A 209 16.95 11.59 -30.63
N ILE A 210 18.00 11.51 -29.80
CA ILE A 210 19.24 10.80 -30.09
C ILE A 210 18.97 9.31 -30.36
N GLU A 211 18.17 8.67 -29.51
CA GLU A 211 17.81 7.27 -29.68
C GLU A 211 17.15 7.04 -31.05
N LYS A 212 16.09 7.80 -31.34
CA LYS A 212 15.35 7.65 -32.61
C LYS A 212 16.19 8.00 -33.83
N PHE A 213 16.98 9.08 -33.77
CA PHE A 213 17.81 9.53 -34.87
C PHE A 213 18.92 8.51 -35.21
N THR A 214 19.48 7.88 -34.16
CA THR A 214 20.47 6.81 -34.32
C THR A 214 19.85 5.51 -34.85
N GLU A 215 18.64 5.15 -34.42
CA GLU A 215 17.89 4.02 -35.00
C GLU A 215 17.64 4.14 -36.49
N LEU A 216 17.47 5.40 -36.97
CA LEU A 216 17.25 5.70 -38.38
C LEU A 216 18.56 5.73 -39.20
N GLY A 217 19.70 5.45 -38.57
CA GLY A 217 21.01 5.30 -39.23
C GLY A 217 21.85 6.58 -39.30
N HIS A 218 21.50 7.59 -38.53
CA HIS A 218 22.26 8.82 -38.38
C HIS A 218 23.22 8.77 -37.19
N SER A 219 24.15 9.71 -37.11
CA SER A 219 25.18 9.82 -36.09
C SER A 219 25.08 11.12 -35.30
N VAL A 220 25.25 11.03 -33.97
CA VAL A 220 25.39 12.17 -33.06
C VAL A 220 26.75 12.03 -32.38
N PRO A 221 27.65 13.04 -32.48
CA PRO A 221 27.42 14.41 -32.98
C PRO A 221 27.70 14.64 -34.47
N ASP A 222 28.09 13.63 -35.25
CA ASP A 222 28.66 13.84 -36.58
C ASP A 222 27.66 14.46 -37.60
N ASP A 223 26.40 14.03 -37.61
CA ASP A 223 25.35 14.58 -38.48
C ASP A 223 24.64 15.78 -37.84
N ILE A 224 24.53 15.81 -36.52
CA ILE A 224 23.91 16.86 -35.70
C ILE A 224 24.45 16.85 -34.28
N ALA A 225 24.87 17.98 -33.77
CA ALA A 225 25.17 18.13 -32.35
C ALA A 225 23.88 18.27 -31.52
N VAL A 226 23.78 17.59 -30.38
CA VAL A 226 22.57 17.65 -29.53
C VAL A 226 22.97 18.06 -28.12
N VAL A 227 22.25 19.04 -27.54
CA VAL A 227 22.42 19.42 -26.14
C VAL A 227 21.08 19.37 -25.43
N GLY A 228 21.11 18.97 -24.14
CA GLY A 228 19.98 18.93 -23.25
C GLY A 228 19.99 20.06 -22.23
N PHE A 229 19.11 19.94 -21.26
CA PHE A 229 18.94 20.86 -20.14
C PHE A 229 18.41 20.08 -18.93
N ASP A 230 18.69 20.50 -17.71
CA ASP A 230 18.40 19.96 -16.39
C ASP A 230 19.59 19.22 -15.74
N GLY A 231 20.44 18.54 -16.52
CA GLY A 231 21.61 17.81 -16.01
C GLY A 231 21.23 16.57 -15.19
N ILE A 232 20.23 15.82 -15.64
CA ILE A 232 19.77 14.60 -14.95
C ILE A 232 20.84 13.51 -15.00
N THR A 233 20.80 12.58 -14.05
CA THR A 233 21.80 11.50 -13.95
C THR A 233 21.82 10.62 -15.20
N GLU A 234 20.66 10.33 -15.77
CA GLU A 234 20.50 9.51 -16.97
C GLU A 234 21.21 10.07 -18.20
N SER A 235 21.39 11.40 -18.28
CA SER A 235 22.11 12.05 -19.38
C SER A 235 23.58 11.64 -19.46
N ARG A 236 24.18 11.31 -18.31
CA ARG A 236 25.57 10.82 -18.20
C ARG A 236 25.71 9.35 -18.59
N ASP A 237 24.64 8.57 -18.43
CA ASP A 237 24.60 7.16 -18.79
C ASP A 237 24.14 6.94 -20.23
N ASN A 238 23.67 7.98 -20.90
CA ASN A 238 23.24 7.93 -22.31
C ASN A 238 24.42 7.64 -23.25
N VAL A 239 24.11 7.14 -24.45
CA VAL A 239 25.12 6.87 -25.48
C VAL A 239 24.69 7.51 -26.80
N PRO A 240 25.38 8.58 -27.24
CA PRO A 240 26.46 9.32 -26.58
C PRO A 240 26.01 10.01 -25.27
N THR A 241 26.96 10.30 -24.37
CA THR A 241 26.67 11.10 -23.15
C THR A 241 26.22 12.50 -23.57
N ILE A 242 25.14 12.99 -22.91
CA ILE A 242 24.52 14.26 -23.31
C ILE A 242 25.30 15.43 -22.72
N CYS A 243 25.63 16.41 -23.60
CA CYS A 243 26.02 17.74 -23.17
C CYS A 243 24.77 18.47 -22.66
N THR A 244 24.78 18.94 -21.41
CA THR A 244 23.60 19.51 -20.77
C THR A 244 23.98 20.62 -19.81
N TYR A 245 23.01 21.47 -19.45
CA TYR A 245 23.19 22.42 -18.37
C TYR A 245 22.65 21.86 -17.05
N LYS A 246 23.50 21.78 -16.04
CA LYS A 246 23.06 21.43 -14.67
C LYS A 246 22.39 22.62 -14.01
N VAL A 247 21.08 22.51 -13.81
CA VAL A 247 20.29 23.52 -13.10
C VAL A 247 20.48 23.36 -11.59
N PRO A 248 20.64 24.45 -10.82
CA PRO A 248 20.79 24.36 -9.37
C PRO A 248 19.42 24.31 -8.65
N ASP A 249 18.65 23.24 -8.87
CA ASP A 249 17.30 23.09 -8.32
C ASP A 249 17.27 23.11 -6.78
N ALA A 250 18.32 22.65 -6.10
CA ALA A 250 18.47 22.76 -4.66
C ALA A 250 18.42 24.22 -4.17
N GLN A 251 18.91 25.18 -4.97
CA GLN A 251 18.85 26.60 -4.63
C GLN A 251 17.41 27.14 -4.57
N SER A 252 16.51 26.63 -5.45
CA SER A 252 15.07 26.97 -5.39
C SER A 252 14.46 26.57 -4.07
N GLY A 253 14.76 25.36 -3.57
CA GLY A 253 14.31 24.89 -2.28
C GLY A 253 14.81 25.73 -1.11
N ALA A 254 16.11 26.04 -1.08
CA ALA A 254 16.71 26.88 -0.05
C ALA A 254 16.12 28.30 -0.06
N ASN A 255 15.95 28.91 -1.22
CA ASN A 255 15.32 30.22 -1.38
C ASN A 255 13.86 30.22 -0.88
N ALA A 256 13.13 29.14 -1.15
CA ALA A 256 11.74 29.01 -0.74
C ALA A 256 11.60 28.92 0.78
N PHE A 257 12.45 28.13 1.45
CA PHE A 257 12.46 28.09 2.91
C PHE A 257 12.84 29.46 3.50
N SER A 258 13.88 30.13 2.98
CA SER A 258 14.29 31.45 3.46
C SER A 258 13.15 32.47 3.34
N LYS A 259 12.39 32.43 2.25
CA LYS A 259 11.19 33.26 2.07
C LYS A 259 10.09 32.89 3.06
N LEU A 260 9.81 31.59 3.25
CA LEU A 260 8.85 31.11 4.23
C LEU A 260 9.23 31.55 5.65
N TYR A 261 10.48 31.38 6.03
CA TYR A 261 11.02 31.81 7.31
C TYR A 261 10.78 33.33 7.55
N SER A 262 11.08 34.13 6.52
CA SER A 262 10.86 35.58 6.62
C SER A 262 9.39 35.96 6.78
N ILE A 263 8.46 35.20 6.18
CA ILE A 263 7.02 35.39 6.35
C ILE A 263 6.57 34.98 7.76
N MET A 264 7.09 33.87 8.29
CA MET A 264 6.74 33.36 9.62
C MET A 264 7.25 34.24 10.78
N THR A 265 8.48 34.73 10.65
CA THR A 265 9.18 35.40 11.76
C THR A 265 9.26 36.92 11.61
N GLY A 266 9.11 37.46 10.42
CA GLY A 266 9.37 38.84 10.06
C GLY A 266 10.88 39.19 9.93
N GLU A 267 11.76 38.20 10.11
CA GLU A 267 13.21 38.36 10.02
C GLU A 267 13.73 37.91 8.66
N LYS A 268 14.82 38.52 8.19
CA LYS A 268 15.54 38.01 7.01
C LYS A 268 16.52 36.94 7.45
N CYS A 269 16.54 35.80 6.75
CA CYS A 269 17.63 34.85 6.89
C CYS A 269 18.56 34.90 5.67
N GLU A 270 19.82 34.64 5.89
CA GLU A 270 20.79 34.45 4.81
C GLU A 270 20.54 33.08 4.18
N THR A 271 20.33 33.06 2.87
CA THR A 271 20.11 31.81 2.14
C THR A 271 21.43 31.13 1.84
N LEU A 272 21.51 29.84 2.10
CA LEU A 272 22.67 29.04 1.71
C LEU A 272 22.92 29.17 0.21
N ASN A 273 24.20 29.35 -0.15
CA ASN A 273 24.63 29.25 -1.54
C ASN A 273 25.04 27.79 -1.82
N LEU A 274 24.12 26.99 -2.36
CA LEU A 274 24.31 25.57 -2.48
C LEU A 274 25.12 25.21 -3.73
N HIS A 275 24.83 25.84 -4.88
CA HIS A 275 25.60 25.69 -6.12
C HIS A 275 25.20 26.73 -7.16
N SER A 276 26.10 27.08 -8.09
CA SER A 276 25.78 27.74 -9.36
C SER A 276 25.56 26.67 -10.45
N GLY A 277 24.63 26.92 -11.36
CA GLY A 277 24.48 26.06 -12.55
C GLY A 277 25.74 26.12 -13.46
N PHE A 278 25.95 25.06 -14.21
CA PHE A 278 27.08 24.95 -15.13
C PHE A 278 26.81 23.97 -16.30
N VAL A 279 27.53 24.15 -17.40
CA VAL A 279 27.47 23.21 -18.52
C VAL A 279 28.26 21.95 -18.21
N ILE A 280 27.61 20.80 -18.28
CA ILE A 280 28.23 19.47 -18.25
C ILE A 280 28.55 19.09 -19.68
N ARG A 281 29.85 19.02 -20.03
CA ARG A 281 30.28 18.63 -21.36
C ARG A 281 29.99 17.14 -21.60
N GLY A 282 29.48 16.82 -22.80
CA GLY A 282 29.14 15.46 -23.22
C GLY A 282 29.72 15.12 -24.60
N GLU A 283 29.51 13.87 -24.99
CA GLU A 283 29.88 13.38 -26.34
C GLU A 283 28.90 13.90 -27.39
N SER A 284 27.64 14.18 -27.04
CA SER A 284 26.56 14.52 -27.96
C SER A 284 26.71 15.88 -28.68
N CYS A 285 27.57 16.77 -28.19
CA CYS A 285 27.93 18.01 -28.89
C CYS A 285 29.34 17.99 -29.45
N GLY A 286 30.10 16.90 -29.29
CA GLY A 286 31.48 16.79 -29.71
C GLY A 286 32.52 17.39 -28.75
N CYS A 287 32.14 17.80 -27.54
CA CYS A 287 33.10 18.29 -26.53
C CYS A 287 34.01 17.22 -25.96
N LEU A 288 33.54 15.98 -25.91
CA LEU A 288 34.32 14.83 -25.48
C LEU A 288 34.49 13.89 -26.65
N GLU A 289 35.72 13.43 -26.85
CA GLU A 289 35.99 12.40 -27.84
C GLU A 289 35.31 11.09 -27.49
N ASP A 290 34.85 10.39 -28.52
CA ASP A 290 34.19 9.11 -28.42
C ASP A 290 35.09 8.07 -27.69
N ASN A 291 34.76 7.80 -26.45
CA ASN A 291 35.33 6.65 -25.74
C ASN A 291 34.88 5.37 -26.47
N SER A 292 35.80 4.53 -26.85
CA SER A 292 35.65 3.33 -27.67
C SER A 292 34.29 2.64 -27.54
N SER A 293 33.77 2.07 -28.62
CA SER A 293 32.50 1.32 -28.68
C SER A 293 32.32 0.30 -27.51
N ASN A 294 33.43 -0.17 -26.96
CA ASN A 294 33.45 -1.06 -25.79
C ASN A 294 32.98 -0.37 -24.50
N VAL A 295 33.37 0.86 -24.23
CA VAL A 295 32.96 1.61 -23.04
C VAL A 295 31.47 1.95 -23.11
N ARG A 296 30.99 2.34 -24.29
CA ARG A 296 29.55 2.56 -24.54
C ARG A 296 28.73 1.30 -24.26
N MET A 297 29.17 0.16 -24.80
CA MET A 297 28.51 -1.13 -24.58
C MET A 297 28.55 -1.56 -23.11
N MET A 298 29.68 -1.32 -22.43
CA MET A 298 29.80 -1.62 -20.98
C MET A 298 28.83 -0.77 -20.14
N ARG A 299 28.68 0.52 -20.42
CA ARG A 299 27.70 1.41 -19.73
C ARG A 299 26.26 0.92 -19.96
N LYS A 300 25.89 0.65 -21.22
CA LYS A 300 24.55 0.14 -21.57
C LYS A 300 24.27 -1.18 -20.86
N ASN A 301 25.22 -2.11 -20.86
CA ASN A 301 25.06 -3.40 -20.20
C ASN A 301 24.99 -3.27 -18.67
N ALA A 302 25.79 -2.37 -18.08
CA ALA A 302 25.75 -2.09 -16.63
C ALA A 302 24.37 -1.55 -16.22
N ARG A 303 23.77 -0.65 -16.98
CA ARG A 303 22.43 -0.11 -16.74
C ARG A 303 21.34 -1.20 -16.83
N ILE A 304 21.38 -2.02 -17.89
CA ILE A 304 20.45 -3.16 -18.06
C ILE A 304 20.58 -4.12 -16.87
N GLU A 305 21.78 -4.44 -16.45
CA GLU A 305 22.05 -5.35 -15.35
C GLU A 305 21.60 -4.75 -14.00
N GLN A 306 21.79 -3.46 -13.78
CA GLN A 306 21.31 -2.75 -12.59
C GLN A 306 19.77 -2.77 -12.51
N THR A 307 19.09 -2.48 -13.61
CA THR A 307 17.62 -2.54 -13.70
C THR A 307 17.13 -3.97 -13.43
N ARG A 308 17.77 -4.98 -14.07
CA ARG A 308 17.44 -6.39 -13.88
C ARG A 308 17.61 -6.83 -12.41
N ARG A 309 18.70 -6.42 -11.76
CA ARG A 309 18.94 -6.72 -10.34
C ARG A 309 17.89 -6.05 -9.44
N GLY A 310 17.45 -4.86 -9.76
CA GLY A 310 16.35 -4.18 -9.07
C GLY A 310 15.08 -5.02 -9.09
N TYR A 311 14.63 -5.46 -10.27
CA TYR A 311 13.45 -6.31 -10.42
C TYR A 311 13.55 -7.63 -9.63
N TYR A 312 14.70 -8.33 -9.70
CA TYR A 312 14.89 -9.57 -8.94
C TYR A 312 14.83 -9.34 -7.42
N ARG A 313 15.45 -8.26 -6.93
CA ARG A 313 15.39 -7.92 -5.49
C ARG A 313 13.97 -7.64 -5.03
N THR A 314 13.21 -6.89 -5.81
CA THR A 314 11.82 -6.54 -5.50
C THR A 314 10.91 -7.76 -5.55
N ALA A 315 11.08 -8.63 -6.55
CA ALA A 315 10.31 -9.87 -6.66
C ALA A 315 10.60 -10.83 -5.50
N ASN A 316 11.88 -11.04 -5.17
CA ASN A 316 12.29 -11.89 -4.05
C ASN A 316 11.79 -11.32 -2.70
N LEU A 317 11.82 -10.01 -2.54
CA LEU A 317 11.27 -9.36 -1.34
C LEU A 317 9.77 -9.63 -1.21
N PHE A 318 9.00 -9.41 -2.28
CA PHE A 318 7.56 -9.68 -2.26
C PHE A 318 7.29 -11.14 -1.88
N GLU A 319 7.98 -12.10 -2.48
CA GLU A 319 7.82 -13.52 -2.19
C GLU A 319 8.14 -13.84 -0.73
N CYS A 320 9.24 -13.31 -0.21
CA CYS A 320 9.66 -13.47 1.18
C CYS A 320 8.60 -12.94 2.16
N LEU A 321 8.10 -11.72 1.93
CA LEU A 321 7.08 -11.08 2.77
C LEU A 321 5.73 -11.79 2.65
N ALA A 322 5.32 -12.19 1.45
CA ALA A 322 4.04 -12.85 1.20
C ALA A 322 3.96 -14.26 1.82
N THR A 323 5.09 -14.96 1.93
CA THR A 323 5.18 -16.32 2.50
C THR A 323 5.44 -16.34 4.01
N ALA A 324 5.67 -15.20 4.65
CA ALA A 324 5.87 -15.10 6.09
C ALA A 324 4.74 -15.78 6.89
N SER A 325 5.10 -16.66 7.82
CA SER A 325 4.13 -17.49 8.57
C SER A 325 3.29 -16.66 9.54
N THR A 326 3.93 -15.71 10.21
CA THR A 326 3.28 -14.80 11.17
C THR A 326 3.48 -13.35 10.77
N PHE A 327 2.72 -12.44 11.41
CA PHE A 327 2.96 -11.00 11.21
C PHE A 327 4.31 -10.56 11.81
N ASN A 328 4.81 -11.24 12.83
CA ASN A 328 6.15 -10.97 13.37
C ASN A 328 7.22 -11.34 12.37
N ASP A 329 7.16 -12.55 11.77
CA ASP A 329 8.10 -12.95 10.71
C ASP A 329 8.08 -11.97 9.54
N PHE A 330 6.89 -11.47 9.16
CA PHE A 330 6.75 -10.43 8.14
C PHE A 330 7.53 -9.16 8.51
N ILE A 331 7.40 -8.69 9.75
CA ILE A 331 8.11 -7.49 10.23
C ILE A 331 9.62 -7.72 10.32
N ASP A 332 10.04 -8.90 10.72
CA ASP A 332 11.48 -9.25 10.78
C ASP A 332 12.09 -9.24 9.37
N HIS A 333 11.46 -9.90 8.40
CA HIS A 333 11.88 -9.88 7.00
C HIS A 333 11.84 -8.47 6.40
N LEU A 334 10.77 -7.70 6.71
CA LEU A 334 10.66 -6.30 6.28
C LEU A 334 11.88 -5.52 6.74
N GLY A 335 12.20 -5.63 8.01
CA GLY A 335 13.32 -4.92 8.57
C GLY A 335 14.69 -5.39 8.05
N GLU A 336 14.89 -6.69 7.79
CA GLU A 336 16.10 -7.20 7.14
C GLU A 336 16.24 -6.64 5.71
N SER A 337 15.13 -6.31 5.05
CA SER A 337 15.13 -5.79 3.68
C SER A 337 15.43 -4.29 3.56
N VAL A 338 15.39 -3.52 4.65
CA VAL A 338 15.64 -2.06 4.63
C VAL A 338 17.00 -1.70 4.03
N TYR A 339 18.01 -2.55 4.17
CA TYR A 339 19.33 -2.35 3.55
C TYR A 339 19.27 -2.20 2.02
N ILE A 340 18.19 -2.67 1.35
CA ILE A 340 18.06 -2.62 -0.11
C ILE A 340 18.10 -1.18 -0.62
N PHE A 341 17.47 -0.26 0.11
CA PHE A 341 17.49 1.17 -0.24
C PHE A 341 18.41 2.02 0.67
N ALA A 342 18.81 1.48 1.82
CA ALA A 342 19.63 2.18 2.81
C ALA A 342 21.12 1.80 2.75
N VAL A 343 21.63 1.28 1.63
CA VAL A 343 23.03 0.87 1.49
C VAL A 343 23.98 2.02 1.76
N GLY A 344 24.80 1.91 2.80
CA GLY A 344 25.73 2.96 3.24
C GLY A 344 25.10 4.07 4.08
N LYS A 345 23.86 3.91 4.54
CA LYS A 345 23.04 4.92 5.22
C LYS A 345 22.57 4.37 6.57
N GLU A 346 23.51 4.17 7.49
CA GLU A 346 23.21 3.59 8.83
C GLU A 346 22.25 4.43 9.69
N GLU A 347 21.95 5.67 9.27
CA GLU A 347 21.20 6.66 10.05
C GLU A 347 19.74 6.84 9.62
N CYS A 348 19.29 6.19 8.52
CA CYS A 348 17.89 6.23 8.09
C CYS A 348 17.04 5.17 8.82
N LYS A 349 15.94 5.61 9.40
CA LYS A 349 14.98 4.78 10.12
C LYS A 349 13.70 4.64 9.28
N TYR A 350 13.10 3.45 9.31
CA TYR A 350 11.83 3.16 8.62
C TYR A 350 10.82 2.60 9.61
N ASP A 351 9.62 3.16 9.59
CA ASP A 351 8.50 2.73 10.42
C ASP A 351 7.24 2.56 9.56
N LEU A 352 6.51 1.45 9.82
CA LEU A 352 5.26 1.14 9.16
C LEU A 352 4.10 1.43 10.11
N CYS A 353 3.16 2.27 9.69
CA CYS A 353 1.97 2.66 10.44
C CYS A 353 0.72 2.12 9.74
N LEU A 354 0.09 1.10 10.31
CA LEU A 354 -1.09 0.46 9.74
C LEU A 354 -2.37 0.91 10.45
N CYS A 355 -3.47 0.99 9.72
CA CYS A 355 -4.81 1.11 10.30
C CYS A 355 -5.06 -0.10 11.21
N LYS A 356 -5.55 0.08 12.43
CA LYS A 356 -5.68 -1.01 13.41
C LYS A 356 -6.49 -2.20 12.89
N ASP A 357 -7.47 -1.95 12.03
CA ASP A 357 -8.38 -2.98 11.49
C ASP A 357 -8.06 -3.34 10.03
N TRP A 358 -6.81 -3.11 9.58
CA TRP A 358 -6.41 -3.32 8.19
C TRP A 358 -6.66 -4.75 7.67
N ASP A 359 -6.60 -5.76 8.54
CA ASP A 359 -6.75 -7.19 8.24
C ASP A 359 -8.11 -7.77 8.68
N SER A 360 -9.07 -6.94 9.10
CA SER A 360 -10.37 -7.40 9.58
C SER A 360 -11.28 -7.87 8.45
N LEU A 361 -12.11 -8.90 8.73
CA LEU A 361 -13.11 -9.44 7.78
C LEU A 361 -14.14 -8.41 7.32
N GLY A 362 -14.49 -7.45 8.19
CA GLY A 362 -15.42 -6.36 7.87
C GLY A 362 -14.89 -5.36 6.86
N SER A 363 -13.59 -5.38 6.58
CA SER A 363 -12.92 -4.44 5.68
C SER A 363 -13.27 -4.62 4.20
N GLU A 364 -13.90 -5.73 3.79
CA GLU A 364 -14.27 -5.97 2.37
C GLU A 364 -15.38 -5.04 1.88
N GLN A 365 -16.35 -4.73 2.75
CA GLN A 365 -17.51 -3.89 2.37
C GLN A 365 -17.42 -2.45 2.88
N ASN A 366 -16.62 -2.19 3.94
CA ASN A 366 -16.50 -0.89 4.60
C ASN A 366 -15.03 -0.51 4.84
N TYR A 367 -14.18 -0.61 3.83
CA TYR A 367 -12.80 -0.16 3.95
C TYR A 367 -12.65 1.37 3.84
N ILE A 368 -11.58 1.88 4.43
CA ILE A 368 -11.29 3.32 4.42
C ILE A 368 -10.75 3.70 3.05
N LYS A 369 -11.46 4.61 2.37
CA LYS A 369 -11.04 5.21 1.08
C LYS A 369 -10.39 6.56 1.27
N LYS A 370 -10.87 7.35 2.23
CA LYS A 370 -10.40 8.70 2.50
C LYS A 370 -10.09 8.88 3.97
N GLY A 371 -8.91 9.41 4.24
CA GLY A 371 -8.38 9.56 5.60
C GLY A 371 -7.85 8.24 6.18
N TYR A 372 -7.82 8.14 7.49
CA TYR A 372 -7.18 7.06 8.24
C TYR A 372 -8.11 6.52 9.33
N ALA A 373 -7.82 5.33 9.86
CA ALA A 373 -8.54 4.78 11.00
C ALA A 373 -8.35 5.66 12.24
N LYS A 374 -9.35 5.73 13.12
CA LYS A 374 -9.25 6.47 14.40
C LYS A 374 -8.08 6.00 15.27
N THR A 375 -7.63 4.78 15.09
CA THR A 375 -6.47 4.23 15.76
C THR A 375 -5.53 3.63 14.73
N MET A 376 -4.31 4.13 14.73
CA MET A 376 -3.20 3.60 13.93
C MET A 376 -2.30 2.75 14.83
N GLN A 377 -1.63 1.77 14.25
CA GLN A 377 -0.61 0.98 14.93
C GLN A 377 0.74 1.19 14.22
N ALA A 378 1.67 1.80 14.92
CA ALA A 378 3.05 1.86 14.45
C ALA A 378 3.78 0.56 14.78
N VAL A 379 4.52 0.06 13.80
CA VAL A 379 5.42 -1.07 13.92
C VAL A 379 6.81 -0.55 13.62
N CYS A 380 7.49 -0.13 14.67
CA CYS A 380 8.82 0.47 14.59
C CYS A 380 9.88 -0.60 14.82
N ARG A 381 10.78 -0.79 13.86
CA ARG A 381 11.95 -1.63 14.07
C ARG A 381 13.09 -0.88 14.76
N SER A 382 13.22 0.41 14.47
CA SER A 382 14.29 1.25 15.03
C SER A 382 14.29 1.33 16.55
N VAL A 383 13.16 1.00 17.21
CA VAL A 383 12.96 1.12 18.68
C VAL A 383 12.39 -0.15 19.31
N GLU A 384 12.22 -1.26 18.56
CA GLU A 384 11.53 -2.50 18.97
C GLU A 384 10.17 -2.25 19.64
N ARG A 385 9.47 -1.19 19.24
CA ARG A 385 8.22 -0.76 19.85
C ARG A 385 7.05 -0.96 18.88
N ARG A 386 5.96 -1.48 19.42
CA ARG A 386 4.63 -1.36 18.82
C ARG A 386 3.79 -0.47 19.74
N PHE A 387 3.16 0.55 19.15
CA PHE A 387 2.25 1.41 19.90
C PHE A 387 1.08 1.84 19.03
N ASN A 388 -0.06 2.11 19.69
CA ASN A 388 -1.23 2.67 19.04
C ASN A 388 -1.24 4.18 19.22
N PHE A 389 -1.73 4.91 18.22
CA PHE A 389 -1.86 6.36 18.26
C PHE A 389 -3.05 6.85 17.43
N ASP A 390 -3.45 8.09 17.66
CA ASP A 390 -4.45 8.79 16.85
C ASP A 390 -3.75 9.45 15.64
N PRO A 391 -4.23 9.28 14.40
CA PRO A 391 -3.65 9.92 13.22
C PRO A 391 -3.67 11.45 13.27
N VAL A 392 -4.46 12.07 14.15
CA VAL A 392 -4.41 13.52 14.44
C VAL A 392 -3.01 13.95 14.92
N ASP A 393 -2.27 13.07 15.57
CA ASP A 393 -0.88 13.28 15.98
C ASP A 393 0.12 12.99 14.87
N ILE A 394 -0.35 12.58 13.70
CA ILE A 394 0.46 12.21 12.51
C ILE A 394 1.35 11.02 12.84
N TYR A 395 2.46 11.25 13.51
CA TYR A 395 3.42 10.25 13.96
C TYR A 395 4.08 10.72 15.26
N PRO A 396 3.69 10.19 16.44
CA PRO A 396 4.12 10.70 17.74
C PRO A 396 5.64 10.86 17.93
N PRO A 397 6.50 9.92 17.47
CA PRO A 397 7.95 10.09 17.59
C PRO A 397 8.51 11.33 16.90
N MET A 398 7.80 11.89 15.92
CA MET A 398 8.19 13.13 15.26
C MET A 398 8.20 14.33 16.21
N TRP A 399 7.41 14.28 17.29
CA TRP A 399 7.24 15.35 18.26
C TRP A 399 8.10 15.19 19.52
N GLU A 400 8.90 14.10 19.57
CA GLU A 400 9.85 13.88 20.65
C GLU A 400 11.04 14.86 20.55
N GLU A 401 11.65 15.18 21.68
CA GLU A 401 12.84 16.04 21.73
C GLU A 401 14.06 15.33 21.15
N ARG A 402 14.79 16.00 20.28
CA ARG A 402 16.02 15.52 19.64
C ARG A 402 17.12 16.56 19.73
N ASP A 403 18.37 16.13 19.67
CA ASP A 403 19.53 17.03 19.74
C ASP A 403 19.74 17.79 18.42
N VAL A 404 19.40 17.17 17.29
CA VAL A 404 19.57 17.71 15.94
C VAL A 404 18.24 17.77 15.19
N PRO A 405 18.07 18.70 14.22
CA PRO A 405 16.88 18.74 13.39
C PRO A 405 16.74 17.46 12.54
N SER A 406 15.53 17.12 12.21
CA SER A 406 15.21 15.87 11.52
C SER A 406 14.26 16.08 10.35
N VAL A 407 14.37 15.24 9.34
CA VAL A 407 13.43 15.17 8.21
C VAL A 407 12.64 13.87 8.27
N PHE A 408 11.31 13.97 8.07
CA PHE A 408 10.35 12.87 8.07
C PHE A 408 9.64 12.82 6.73
N TYR A 409 9.77 11.71 6.02
CA TYR A 409 9.07 11.45 4.76
C TYR A 409 7.90 10.51 4.99
N PHE A 410 6.71 10.93 4.60
CA PHE A 410 5.46 10.18 4.74
C PHE A 410 4.99 9.68 3.37
N PHE A 411 4.73 8.38 3.27
CA PHE A 411 4.29 7.74 2.03
C PHE A 411 3.01 6.92 2.26
N PRO A 412 2.07 6.89 1.30
CA PRO A 412 0.86 6.12 1.43
C PRO A 412 1.14 4.61 1.37
N VAL A 413 0.47 3.85 2.23
CA VAL A 413 0.39 2.39 2.16
C VAL A 413 -1.05 2.05 1.81
N HIS A 414 -1.29 1.67 0.55
CA HIS A 414 -2.63 1.49 0.01
C HIS A 414 -2.67 0.42 -1.08
N PHE A 415 -3.86 -0.10 -1.37
CA PHE A 415 -4.11 -0.93 -2.54
C PHE A 415 -5.34 -0.38 -3.28
N ASN A 416 -5.15 0.12 -4.50
CA ASN A 416 -6.10 0.96 -5.19
C ASN A 416 -6.56 2.11 -4.26
N ASP A 417 -7.87 2.31 -4.07
CA ASP A 417 -8.43 3.33 -3.18
C ASP A 417 -8.52 2.89 -1.69
N ARG A 418 -8.10 1.66 -1.37
CA ARG A 418 -8.10 1.15 0.00
C ARG A 418 -6.90 1.67 0.78
N CYS A 419 -7.12 2.45 1.82
CA CYS A 419 -6.10 2.85 2.76
C CYS A 419 -5.76 1.69 3.71
N LEU A 420 -4.50 1.27 3.71
CA LEU A 420 -3.95 0.30 4.68
C LEU A 420 -3.19 1.01 5.80
N GLY A 421 -2.67 2.21 5.50
CA GLY A 421 -1.90 3.02 6.43
C GLY A 421 -0.94 3.96 5.72
N PHE A 422 0.21 4.21 6.34
CA PHE A 422 1.31 4.98 5.77
C PHE A 422 2.65 4.47 6.30
N SER A 423 3.74 4.81 5.63
CA SER A 423 5.09 4.58 6.12
C SER A 423 5.82 5.88 6.38
N VAL A 424 6.80 5.82 7.27
CA VAL A 424 7.65 6.95 7.63
C VAL A 424 9.11 6.55 7.44
N VAL A 425 9.84 7.34 6.66
CA VAL A 425 11.31 7.29 6.61
C VAL A 425 11.82 8.56 7.25
N TRP A 426 12.77 8.47 8.16
CA TRP A 426 13.28 9.65 8.81
C TRP A 426 14.78 9.58 9.12
N CYS A 427 15.42 10.74 9.10
CA CYS A 427 16.86 10.89 9.30
C CYS A 427 17.11 12.08 10.25
N GLU A 428 18.14 11.96 11.08
CA GLU A 428 18.53 12.98 12.04
C GLU A 428 19.82 13.70 11.59
N GLY A 429 19.83 15.03 11.56
CA GLY A 429 21.03 15.84 11.30
C GLY A 429 21.59 15.79 9.88
N HIS A 430 21.02 14.99 8.99
CA HIS A 430 21.42 14.91 7.59
C HIS A 430 20.22 14.75 6.68
N VAL A 431 20.41 15.06 5.41
CA VAL A 431 19.37 14.95 4.39
C VAL A 431 19.60 13.70 3.57
N GLU A 432 18.64 12.82 3.61
CA GLU A 432 18.60 11.67 2.72
C GLU A 432 17.28 11.70 1.93
N VAL A 433 17.33 11.45 0.65
CA VAL A 433 16.14 11.44 -0.19
C VAL A 433 15.89 10.03 -0.71
N CYS A 434 14.62 9.61 -0.62
CA CYS A 434 14.17 8.30 -1.05
C CYS A 434 14.11 8.23 -2.58
N GLY A 435 15.08 7.55 -3.21
CA GLY A 435 15.15 7.41 -4.67
C GLY A 435 14.29 6.24 -5.21
N ARG A 436 14.44 5.96 -6.52
CA ARG A 436 13.68 4.93 -7.24
C ARG A 436 13.73 3.54 -6.58
N THR A 437 14.88 3.15 -6.04
CA THR A 437 15.03 1.86 -5.34
C THR A 437 14.13 1.75 -4.12
N PHE A 438 13.93 2.85 -3.38
CA PHE A 438 12.98 2.92 -2.28
C PHE A 438 11.54 2.76 -2.78
N TRP A 439 11.17 3.43 -3.87
CA TRP A 439 9.83 3.33 -4.44
C TRP A 439 9.50 1.89 -4.84
N ASP A 440 10.37 1.21 -5.56
CA ASP A 440 10.19 -0.19 -5.97
C ASP A 440 10.06 -1.11 -4.74
N TRP A 441 10.90 -0.90 -3.74
CA TRP A 441 10.87 -1.62 -2.47
C TRP A 441 9.55 -1.37 -1.72
N HIS A 442 9.13 -0.12 -1.57
CA HIS A 442 7.91 0.28 -0.87
C HIS A 442 6.65 -0.31 -1.53
N LYS A 443 6.61 -0.31 -2.85
CA LYS A 443 5.52 -0.93 -3.61
C LYS A 443 5.44 -2.44 -3.38
N ALA A 444 6.56 -3.13 -3.33
CA ALA A 444 6.61 -4.56 -2.99
C ALA A 444 6.09 -4.82 -1.57
N VAL A 445 6.47 -4.00 -0.61
CA VAL A 445 5.96 -4.07 0.78
C VAL A 445 4.46 -3.88 0.83
N THR A 446 3.95 -2.84 0.18
CA THR A 446 2.51 -2.52 0.14
C THR A 446 1.70 -3.66 -0.48
N ASN A 447 2.16 -4.21 -1.60
CA ASN A 447 1.52 -5.36 -2.25
C ASN A 447 1.56 -6.61 -1.36
N ALA A 448 2.65 -6.85 -0.63
CA ALA A 448 2.75 -7.98 0.29
C ALA A 448 1.80 -7.84 1.49
N ILE A 449 1.57 -6.62 2.00
CA ILE A 449 0.57 -6.35 3.05
C ILE A 449 -0.83 -6.69 2.53
N GLU A 450 -1.20 -6.25 1.34
CA GLU A 450 -2.51 -6.56 0.76
C GLU A 450 -2.69 -8.05 0.48
N PHE A 451 -1.65 -8.72 -0.04
CA PHE A 451 -1.69 -10.17 -0.23
C PHE A 451 -1.93 -10.91 1.09
N ARG A 452 -1.22 -10.51 2.15
CA ARG A 452 -1.40 -11.09 3.48
C ARG A 452 -2.82 -10.84 4.02
N ARG A 453 -3.33 -9.62 3.89
CA ARG A 453 -4.70 -9.27 4.26
C ARG A 453 -5.73 -10.18 3.58
N THR A 454 -5.59 -10.32 2.26
CA THR A 454 -6.48 -11.15 1.45
C THR A 454 -6.43 -12.61 1.90
N LYS A 455 -5.24 -13.13 2.19
CA LYS A 455 -5.05 -14.50 2.71
C LYS A 455 -5.78 -14.70 4.04
N ILE A 456 -5.60 -13.80 5.00
CA ILE A 456 -6.27 -13.86 6.32
C ILE A 456 -7.79 -13.82 6.15
N CYS A 457 -8.31 -12.95 5.29
CA CYS A 457 -9.74 -12.85 5.00
C CYS A 457 -10.28 -14.15 4.38
N LEU A 458 -9.59 -14.72 3.41
CA LEU A 458 -9.98 -15.99 2.77
C LEU A 458 -9.97 -17.17 3.75
N GLU A 459 -8.94 -17.29 4.58
CA GLU A 459 -8.86 -18.34 5.61
C GLU A 459 -10.01 -18.22 6.61
N SER A 460 -10.35 -17.00 7.02
CA SER A 460 -11.45 -16.73 7.92
C SER A 460 -12.81 -17.02 7.30
N LEU A 461 -13.03 -16.64 6.04
CA LEU A 461 -14.25 -16.96 5.28
C LEU A 461 -14.40 -18.46 5.08
N ASN A 462 -13.33 -19.15 4.73
CA ASN A 462 -13.33 -20.62 4.61
C ASN A 462 -13.70 -21.28 5.92
N ARG A 463 -13.15 -20.80 7.04
CA ARG A 463 -13.49 -21.30 8.37
C ARG A 463 -14.97 -21.09 8.71
N ILE A 464 -15.51 -19.91 8.44
CA ILE A 464 -16.94 -19.61 8.66
C ILE A 464 -17.81 -20.49 7.77
N THR A 465 -17.47 -20.61 6.49
CA THR A 465 -18.21 -21.45 5.54
C THR A 465 -18.18 -22.92 5.97
N TYR A 466 -17.02 -23.41 6.38
CA TYR A 466 -16.85 -24.76 6.89
C TYR A 466 -17.73 -24.98 8.15
N LEU A 467 -17.66 -24.09 9.14
CA LEU A 467 -18.48 -24.20 10.34
C LEU A 467 -19.98 -24.17 10.00
N ASN A 468 -20.41 -23.31 9.08
CA ASN A 468 -21.80 -23.26 8.62
C ASN A 468 -22.23 -24.52 7.88
N SER A 469 -21.31 -25.25 7.23
CA SER A 469 -21.62 -26.50 6.54
C SER A 469 -21.83 -27.69 7.48
N ILE A 470 -21.22 -27.65 8.69
CA ILE A 470 -21.28 -28.77 9.66
C ILE A 470 -22.11 -28.46 10.91
N LYS A 471 -22.65 -27.25 11.05
CA LYS A 471 -23.50 -26.84 12.19
C LYS A 471 -24.96 -26.66 11.78
N ASP A 472 -25.88 -26.97 12.70
CA ASP A 472 -27.30 -26.66 12.55
C ASP A 472 -27.56 -25.19 12.94
N LYS A 473 -28.21 -24.44 12.03
CA LYS A 473 -28.42 -22.99 12.20
C LYS A 473 -29.35 -22.63 13.35
N LEU A 474 -30.29 -23.51 13.70
CA LEU A 474 -31.26 -23.26 14.77
C LEU A 474 -30.67 -23.50 16.14
N THR A 475 -29.98 -24.63 16.29
CA THR A 475 -29.53 -25.15 17.60
C THR A 475 -28.06 -24.88 17.91
N GLY A 476 -27.22 -24.59 16.86
CA GLY A 476 -25.77 -24.34 16.99
C GLY A 476 -24.91 -25.59 17.23
N ILE A 477 -25.53 -26.78 17.47
CA ILE A 477 -24.81 -28.05 17.53
C ILE A 477 -24.46 -28.55 16.13
N TYR A 478 -23.83 -29.73 15.97
CA TYR A 478 -23.53 -30.25 14.64
C TYR A 478 -24.82 -30.59 13.89
N ASN A 479 -24.76 -30.48 12.55
CA ASN A 479 -25.82 -31.00 11.67
C ASN A 479 -25.48 -32.43 11.22
N ARG A 480 -26.27 -33.00 10.31
CA ARG A 480 -26.05 -34.35 9.79
C ARG A 480 -24.67 -34.54 9.17
N SER A 481 -24.21 -33.60 8.35
CA SER A 481 -22.87 -33.68 7.75
C SER A 481 -21.74 -33.61 8.81
N GLY A 482 -21.92 -32.79 9.85
CA GLY A 482 -21.01 -32.75 11.00
C GLY A 482 -21.00 -34.07 11.76
N PHE A 483 -22.18 -34.67 12.00
CA PHE A 483 -22.31 -35.98 12.64
C PHE A 483 -21.58 -37.08 11.86
N GLU A 484 -21.87 -37.24 10.57
CA GLU A 484 -21.25 -38.24 9.70
C GLU A 484 -19.72 -38.16 9.71
N LYS A 485 -19.20 -36.95 9.57
CA LYS A 485 -17.75 -36.70 9.60
C LYS A 485 -17.11 -37.12 10.93
N TYR A 486 -17.65 -36.63 12.05
CA TYR A 486 -17.05 -36.94 13.34
C TYR A 486 -17.31 -38.38 13.79
N ALA A 487 -18.37 -39.04 13.32
CA ALA A 487 -18.59 -40.44 13.57
C ALA A 487 -17.49 -41.30 12.94
N GLU A 488 -17.11 -41.04 11.70
CA GLU A 488 -15.99 -41.72 11.05
C GLU A 488 -14.67 -41.50 11.80
N GLU A 489 -14.36 -40.24 12.17
CA GLU A 489 -13.16 -39.89 12.94
C GLU A 489 -13.13 -40.60 14.31
N PHE A 490 -14.24 -40.61 15.03
CA PHE A 490 -14.35 -41.22 16.36
C PHE A 490 -14.30 -42.74 16.33
N MET A 491 -14.95 -43.36 15.33
CA MET A 491 -14.86 -44.82 15.12
C MET A 491 -13.39 -45.23 14.84
N GLN A 492 -12.68 -44.46 13.99
CA GLN A 492 -11.28 -44.74 13.74
C GLN A 492 -10.39 -44.55 14.97
N ALA A 493 -10.66 -43.51 15.78
CA ALA A 493 -9.97 -43.25 17.03
C ALA A 493 -10.23 -44.34 18.06
N ALA A 494 -11.48 -44.78 18.23
CA ALA A 494 -11.87 -45.88 19.08
C ALA A 494 -11.14 -47.17 18.73
N LYS A 495 -11.13 -47.54 17.45
CA LYS A 495 -10.39 -48.70 16.92
C LYS A 495 -8.90 -48.63 17.23
N ASN A 496 -8.26 -47.51 16.99
CA ASN A 496 -6.82 -47.33 17.15
C ASN A 496 -6.40 -47.36 18.65
N SER A 497 -7.26 -46.87 19.54
CA SER A 497 -7.01 -46.84 20.99
C SER A 497 -7.51 -48.06 21.75
N GLY A 498 -8.29 -48.94 21.12
CA GLY A 498 -8.96 -50.06 21.77
C GLY A 498 -10.07 -49.64 22.75
N GLN A 499 -10.56 -48.40 22.59
CA GLN A 499 -11.67 -47.86 23.37
C GLN A 499 -13.01 -48.15 22.69
N LYS A 500 -14.10 -48.02 23.46
CA LYS A 500 -15.44 -48.26 22.91
C LYS A 500 -15.98 -47.02 22.19
N PHE A 501 -16.75 -47.23 21.16
CA PHE A 501 -17.57 -46.21 20.52
C PHE A 501 -18.97 -46.24 21.14
N MET A 502 -19.53 -45.09 21.42
CA MET A 502 -20.87 -44.86 21.94
C MET A 502 -21.68 -44.02 20.95
N LEU A 503 -22.94 -44.42 20.73
CA LEU A 503 -23.91 -43.65 19.98
C LEU A 503 -25.22 -43.61 20.79
N ILE A 504 -25.79 -42.40 20.95
CA ILE A 504 -27.11 -42.19 21.56
C ILE A 504 -27.98 -41.53 20.48
N SER A 505 -29.10 -42.16 20.11
CA SER A 505 -30.19 -41.55 19.35
C SER A 505 -31.16 -40.87 20.30
N CYS A 506 -31.64 -39.69 19.96
CA CYS A 506 -32.58 -38.91 20.74
C CYS A 506 -33.61 -38.25 19.81
N ASP A 507 -34.87 -38.37 20.11
CA ASP A 507 -36.02 -37.80 19.39
C ASP A 507 -36.84 -36.94 20.33
N MET A 508 -37.16 -35.69 19.91
CA MET A 508 -37.99 -34.82 20.72
C MET A 508 -39.46 -35.27 20.70
N ASP A 509 -40.01 -35.55 21.86
CA ASP A 509 -41.38 -35.98 21.99
C ASP A 509 -42.37 -34.83 21.74
N GLY A 510 -43.32 -35.02 20.83
CA GLY A 510 -44.45 -34.13 20.64
C GLY A 510 -44.17 -32.79 19.95
N LEU A 511 -43.04 -32.63 19.20
CA LEU A 511 -42.72 -31.39 18.48
C LEU A 511 -43.85 -30.90 17.60
N LYS A 512 -44.53 -31.82 16.88
CA LYS A 512 -45.67 -31.47 16.02
C LYS A 512 -46.82 -30.85 16.82
N HIS A 513 -47.13 -31.38 17.96
CA HIS A 513 -48.19 -30.87 18.86
C HIS A 513 -47.85 -29.48 19.37
N ILE A 514 -46.60 -29.24 19.76
CA ILE A 514 -46.14 -27.92 20.20
C ILE A 514 -46.24 -26.92 19.04
N ASN A 515 -45.80 -27.29 17.85
CA ASN A 515 -45.89 -26.42 16.67
C ASN A 515 -47.34 -26.08 16.32
N ASP A 516 -48.25 -27.06 16.35
CA ASP A 516 -49.63 -26.90 15.91
C ASP A 516 -50.44 -26.03 16.91
N ILE A 517 -50.13 -26.05 18.20
CA ILE A 517 -50.88 -25.33 19.24
C ILE A 517 -50.22 -24.02 19.65
N TYR A 518 -48.89 -24.00 19.81
CA TYR A 518 -48.14 -22.87 20.35
C TYR A 518 -47.32 -22.13 19.29
N GLY A 519 -47.27 -22.67 18.06
CA GLY A 519 -46.57 -22.07 16.92
C GLY A 519 -45.10 -22.52 16.79
N HIS A 520 -44.57 -22.34 15.60
CA HIS A 520 -43.20 -22.78 15.25
C HIS A 520 -42.09 -22.14 16.10
N LEU A 521 -42.30 -20.92 16.61
CA LEU A 521 -41.31 -20.27 17.48
C LEU A 521 -41.10 -21.03 18.80
N GLU A 522 -42.19 -21.58 19.38
CA GLU A 522 -42.11 -22.40 20.61
C GLU A 522 -41.48 -23.78 20.31
N GLY A 523 -41.76 -24.35 19.14
CA GLY A 523 -41.06 -25.55 18.68
C GLY A 523 -39.55 -25.32 18.51
N ASP A 524 -39.17 -24.19 17.95
CA ASP A 524 -37.76 -23.80 17.78
C ASP A 524 -37.05 -23.60 19.13
N VAL A 525 -37.74 -23.00 20.11
CA VAL A 525 -37.27 -22.89 21.50
C VAL A 525 -37.06 -24.29 22.10
N SER A 526 -38.04 -25.17 21.93
CA SER A 526 -37.99 -26.54 22.46
C SER A 526 -36.81 -27.34 21.87
N LEU A 527 -36.57 -27.21 20.55
CA LEU A 527 -35.41 -27.83 19.88
C LEU A 527 -34.08 -27.30 20.43
N ARG A 528 -34.00 -26.00 20.73
CA ARG A 528 -32.80 -25.42 21.37
C ARG A 528 -32.57 -25.95 22.77
N ILE A 529 -33.66 -26.21 23.54
CA ILE A 529 -33.57 -26.78 24.91
C ILE A 529 -33.03 -28.21 24.85
N ILE A 530 -33.53 -29.06 23.92
CA ILE A 530 -32.99 -30.39 23.69
C ILE A 530 -31.49 -30.32 23.36
N ALA A 531 -31.12 -29.50 22.39
CA ALA A 531 -29.73 -29.32 21.99
C ALA A 531 -28.82 -28.88 23.15
N ASN A 532 -29.26 -27.92 23.94
CA ASN A 532 -28.53 -27.44 25.12
C ASN A 532 -28.41 -28.54 26.20
N GLY A 533 -29.45 -29.34 26.41
CA GLY A 533 -29.41 -30.46 27.34
C GLY A 533 -28.45 -31.57 26.90
N LEU A 534 -28.45 -31.91 25.63
CA LEU A 534 -27.48 -32.86 25.08
C LEU A 534 -26.04 -32.30 25.14
N SER A 535 -25.84 -31.03 24.81
CA SER A 535 -24.54 -30.37 24.95
C SER A 535 -24.05 -30.33 26.40
N TYR A 536 -24.94 -30.20 27.38
CA TYR A 536 -24.61 -30.18 28.79
C TYR A 536 -24.04 -31.51 29.29
N VAL A 537 -24.43 -32.65 28.70
CA VAL A 537 -23.93 -33.98 29.07
C VAL A 537 -22.71 -34.43 28.23
N CYS A 538 -22.37 -33.72 27.19
CA CYS A 538 -21.17 -33.93 26.39
C CYS A 538 -19.98 -33.18 27.03
N LEU A 539 -19.22 -33.83 27.91
CA LEU A 539 -18.21 -33.18 28.75
C LEU A 539 -16.77 -33.32 28.26
N ASN A 540 -16.47 -34.34 27.47
CA ASN A 540 -15.07 -34.66 27.07
C ASN A 540 -14.95 -34.89 25.56
N ASN A 541 -15.00 -36.16 25.15
CA ASN A 541 -14.82 -36.58 23.76
C ASN A 541 -16.17 -36.86 23.07
N GLU A 542 -17.24 -36.27 23.58
CA GLU A 542 -18.56 -36.43 22.98
C GLU A 542 -18.93 -35.21 22.12
N ILE A 543 -19.66 -35.45 21.05
CA ILE A 543 -20.35 -34.42 20.29
C ILE A 543 -21.84 -34.72 20.19
N CYS A 544 -22.65 -33.66 20.10
CA CYS A 544 -24.06 -33.79 19.77
C CYS A 544 -24.40 -33.14 18.45
N ALA A 545 -25.34 -33.73 17.72
CA ALA A 545 -25.79 -33.29 16.42
C ALA A 545 -27.31 -33.36 16.30
N ARG A 546 -27.87 -32.46 15.47
CA ARG A 546 -29.24 -32.54 14.99
C ARG A 546 -29.23 -33.11 13.58
N VAL A 547 -29.73 -34.32 13.41
CA VAL A 547 -29.65 -35.06 12.16
C VAL A 547 -30.93 -35.02 11.31
N GLY A 548 -32.05 -34.63 11.94
CA GLY A 548 -33.38 -34.52 11.35
C GLY A 548 -34.17 -33.35 11.96
N GLY A 549 -35.46 -33.30 11.69
CA GLY A 549 -36.38 -32.28 12.24
C GLY A 549 -36.37 -32.21 13.75
N ASP A 550 -36.66 -33.34 14.41
CA ASP A 550 -36.75 -33.57 15.87
C ASP A 550 -35.71 -34.59 16.35
N GLU A 551 -34.86 -35.09 15.44
CA GLU A 551 -33.91 -36.17 15.72
C GLU A 551 -32.52 -35.59 16.04
N PHE A 552 -31.94 -36.10 17.11
CA PHE A 552 -30.60 -35.72 17.59
C PHE A 552 -29.76 -36.99 17.81
N MET A 553 -28.47 -36.84 17.70
CA MET A 553 -27.50 -37.90 17.98
C MET A 553 -26.36 -37.40 18.84
N VAL A 554 -25.89 -38.26 19.75
CA VAL A 554 -24.64 -38.02 20.50
C VAL A 554 -23.70 -39.17 20.19
N ILE A 555 -22.46 -38.86 19.87
CA ILE A 555 -21.40 -39.85 19.68
C ILE A 555 -20.18 -39.50 20.51
N GLY A 556 -19.46 -40.54 20.92
CA GLY A 556 -18.22 -40.40 21.67
C GLY A 556 -17.36 -41.67 21.58
N TYR A 557 -16.09 -41.56 21.95
CA TYR A 557 -15.24 -42.72 22.15
C TYR A 557 -14.49 -42.60 23.49
N GLY A 558 -14.34 -43.75 24.16
CA GLY A 558 -13.76 -43.77 25.52
C GLY A 558 -14.09 -45.05 26.29
N ASP A 559 -13.94 -45.02 27.58
CA ASP A 559 -14.25 -46.14 28.49
C ASP A 559 -15.76 -46.22 28.82
N TYR A 560 -16.58 -46.34 27.79
CA TYR A 560 -18.03 -46.39 27.94
C TYR A 560 -18.52 -47.78 28.38
N ASN A 561 -19.49 -47.76 29.29
CA ASN A 561 -20.28 -48.92 29.69
C ASN A 561 -21.73 -48.45 29.97
N ASP A 562 -22.64 -49.42 30.18
CA ASP A 562 -24.04 -49.14 30.43
C ASP A 562 -24.29 -48.15 31.58
N THR A 563 -23.48 -48.20 32.62
CA THR A 563 -23.63 -47.32 33.78
C THR A 563 -23.31 -45.86 33.42
N VAL A 564 -22.24 -45.64 32.66
CA VAL A 564 -21.82 -44.31 32.22
C VAL A 564 -22.86 -43.69 31.30
N VAL A 565 -23.32 -44.44 30.29
CA VAL A 565 -24.27 -43.92 29.29
C VAL A 565 -25.66 -43.68 29.95
N LYS A 566 -26.11 -44.57 30.84
CA LYS A 566 -27.33 -44.36 31.58
C LYS A 566 -27.27 -43.15 32.51
N GLU A 567 -26.12 -42.86 33.10
CA GLU A 567 -25.92 -41.64 33.89
C GLU A 567 -25.99 -40.39 33.00
N MET A 568 -25.39 -40.42 31.81
CA MET A 568 -25.51 -39.31 30.85
C MET A 568 -26.95 -39.03 30.47
N ILE A 569 -27.71 -40.06 30.13
CA ILE A 569 -29.15 -39.95 29.83
C ILE A 569 -29.94 -39.43 31.02
N PHE A 570 -29.66 -39.93 32.23
CA PHE A 570 -30.31 -39.46 33.46
C PHE A 570 -30.04 -37.96 33.73
N GLN A 571 -28.82 -37.50 33.52
CA GLN A 571 -28.50 -36.07 33.67
C GLN A 571 -29.17 -35.22 32.58
N PHE A 572 -29.32 -35.73 31.38
CA PHE A 572 -30.08 -35.07 30.30
C PHE A 572 -31.58 -34.95 30.69
N ASP A 573 -32.22 -36.04 31.14
CA ASP A 573 -33.62 -36.03 31.60
C ASP A 573 -33.83 -35.07 32.78
N LYS A 574 -32.86 -35.02 33.68
CA LYS A 574 -32.87 -34.09 34.82
C LYS A 574 -32.72 -32.63 34.34
N TYR A 575 -31.95 -32.37 33.32
CA TYR A 575 -31.85 -31.04 32.71
C TYR A 575 -33.20 -30.60 32.14
N LEU A 576 -33.87 -31.44 31.34
CA LEU A 576 -35.21 -31.17 30.83
C LEU A 576 -36.25 -30.98 31.93
N SER A 577 -36.24 -31.85 32.94
CA SER A 577 -37.15 -31.75 34.09
C SER A 577 -36.98 -30.43 34.86
N ARG A 578 -35.74 -29.97 35.06
CA ARG A 578 -35.47 -28.67 35.70
C ARG A 578 -35.97 -27.52 34.83
N TYR A 579 -35.77 -27.57 33.51
CA TYR A 579 -36.30 -26.58 32.60
C TYR A 579 -37.83 -26.51 32.70
N ASN A 580 -38.52 -27.64 32.60
CA ASN A 580 -39.98 -27.71 32.68
C ASN A 580 -40.55 -27.21 34.02
N LEU A 581 -39.83 -27.42 35.14
CA LEU A 581 -40.21 -26.89 36.45
C LEU A 581 -39.98 -25.38 36.59
N ALA A 582 -38.94 -24.86 35.96
CA ALA A 582 -38.56 -23.45 36.06
C ALA A 582 -39.41 -22.55 35.16
N ASN A 583 -39.92 -23.07 34.06
CA ASN A 583 -40.71 -22.33 33.09
C ASN A 583 -42.20 -22.68 33.22
N ASN A 584 -43.04 -21.65 33.21
CA ASN A 584 -44.50 -21.79 33.38
C ASN A 584 -45.21 -22.05 32.03
N ASN A 585 -44.57 -22.83 31.13
CA ASN A 585 -45.14 -23.16 29.82
C ASN A 585 -46.31 -24.16 30.00
N GLU A 586 -47.31 -24.06 29.13
CA GLU A 586 -48.46 -24.98 29.12
C GLU A 586 -48.10 -26.37 28.54
N TYR A 587 -46.86 -26.56 28.10
CA TYR A 587 -46.32 -27.80 27.56
C TYR A 587 -44.99 -28.16 28.24
N ASN A 588 -44.64 -29.44 28.16
CA ASN A 588 -43.33 -29.93 28.59
C ASN A 588 -42.45 -30.23 27.40
N VAL A 589 -41.15 -29.94 27.56
CA VAL A 589 -40.10 -30.36 26.60
C VAL A 589 -39.56 -31.70 27.10
N ASP A 590 -39.81 -32.75 26.33
CA ASP A 590 -39.38 -34.12 26.63
C ASP A 590 -38.71 -34.74 25.39
N ALA A 591 -37.90 -35.76 25.63
CA ALA A 591 -37.24 -36.50 24.56
C ALA A 591 -37.12 -37.98 24.91
N SER A 592 -37.15 -38.84 23.90
CA SER A 592 -36.91 -40.26 24.00
C SER A 592 -35.51 -40.60 23.51
N THR A 593 -34.80 -41.48 24.20
CA THR A 593 -33.40 -41.82 23.91
C THR A 593 -33.19 -43.32 23.79
N GLY A 594 -32.29 -43.74 22.93
CA GLY A 594 -31.75 -45.09 22.82
C GLY A 594 -30.25 -45.04 22.63
N TYR A 595 -29.51 -46.06 22.99
CA TYR A 595 -28.05 -46.02 22.84
C TYR A 595 -27.45 -47.38 22.49
N VAL A 596 -26.27 -47.34 21.88
CA VAL A 596 -25.43 -48.49 21.54
C VAL A 596 -24.00 -48.21 21.99
N ILE A 597 -23.34 -49.23 22.54
CA ILE A 597 -21.92 -49.21 22.90
C ILE A 597 -21.28 -50.41 22.19
N CYS A 598 -20.23 -50.21 21.45
CA CYS A 598 -19.54 -51.31 20.76
C CYS A 598 -18.02 -51.11 20.74
N ASP A 599 -17.32 -52.23 20.57
CA ASP A 599 -15.94 -52.26 20.14
C ASP A 599 -15.90 -52.12 18.61
N VAL A 600 -15.10 -51.20 18.09
CA VAL A 600 -15.05 -50.91 16.63
C VAL A 600 -14.11 -51.88 15.93
N THR A 601 -14.63 -52.60 14.94
CA THR A 601 -13.84 -53.48 14.05
C THR A 601 -13.93 -53.02 12.59
N ASP A 602 -13.26 -53.72 11.67
CA ASP A 602 -13.33 -53.39 10.24
C ASP A 602 -14.76 -53.61 9.65
N ASP A 603 -15.56 -54.47 10.28
CA ASP A 603 -16.92 -54.81 9.84
C ASP A 603 -17.98 -53.91 10.52
N THR A 604 -17.59 -52.98 11.40
CA THR A 604 -18.56 -52.15 12.16
C THR A 604 -19.10 -51.06 11.23
N SER A 605 -20.42 -51.05 10.99
CA SER A 605 -21.11 -50.07 10.18
C SER A 605 -21.83 -49.01 10.99
N LEU A 606 -21.53 -47.71 10.78
CA LEU A 606 -22.24 -46.60 11.42
C LEU A 606 -23.77 -46.72 11.23
N ARG A 607 -24.21 -47.09 10.02
CA ARG A 607 -25.63 -47.22 9.69
C ARG A 607 -26.34 -48.35 10.49
N GLU A 608 -25.62 -49.41 10.81
CA GLU A 608 -26.17 -50.48 11.65
C GLU A 608 -26.28 -49.99 13.13
N LEU A 609 -25.29 -49.24 13.59
CA LEU A 609 -25.32 -48.65 14.94
C LEU A 609 -26.44 -47.62 15.06
N GLU A 610 -26.66 -46.76 14.08
CA GLU A 610 -27.80 -45.84 14.02
C GLU A 610 -29.11 -46.62 14.13
N LYS A 611 -29.29 -47.67 13.32
CA LYS A 611 -30.50 -48.46 13.33
C LYS A 611 -30.76 -49.14 14.70
N LEU A 612 -29.72 -49.69 15.32
CA LEU A 612 -29.86 -50.36 16.61
C LEU A 612 -30.22 -49.36 17.72
N SER A 613 -29.58 -48.16 17.73
CA SER A 613 -29.90 -47.13 18.72
C SER A 613 -31.33 -46.58 18.53
N ASP A 614 -31.77 -46.44 17.28
CA ASP A 614 -33.12 -45.99 16.96
C ASP A 614 -34.19 -47.05 17.39
N GLU A 615 -33.94 -48.32 17.17
CA GLU A 615 -34.83 -49.38 17.67
C GLU A 615 -35.01 -49.28 19.19
N MET A 616 -33.95 -49.12 19.93
CA MET A 616 -34.01 -48.92 21.42
C MET A 616 -34.73 -47.61 21.81
N MET A 617 -34.51 -46.53 21.05
CA MET A 617 -35.19 -45.26 21.27
C MET A 617 -36.72 -45.40 21.07
N TYR A 618 -37.14 -46.10 20.00
CA TYR A 618 -38.56 -46.37 19.72
C TYR A 618 -39.19 -47.18 20.84
N GLU A 619 -38.55 -48.25 21.35
CA GLU A 619 -39.03 -49.02 22.49
C GLU A 619 -39.25 -48.13 23.72
N ASN A 620 -38.29 -47.24 24.03
CA ASN A 620 -38.41 -46.26 25.13
C ASN A 620 -39.55 -45.27 24.89
N LYS A 621 -39.75 -44.81 23.65
CA LYS A 621 -40.84 -43.89 23.30
C LYS A 621 -42.22 -44.51 23.53
N PHE A 622 -42.43 -45.77 23.16
CA PHE A 622 -43.68 -46.46 23.40
C PHE A 622 -43.95 -46.84 24.87
N ALA A 623 -42.90 -46.96 25.67
CA ALA A 623 -43.03 -47.25 27.11
C ALA A 623 -43.43 -46.01 27.95
N LYS A 624 -43.30 -44.80 27.38
CA LYS A 624 -43.68 -43.56 28.08
C LYS A 624 -45.19 -43.33 28.03
N PRO A 625 -45.88 -43.05 29.17
CA PRO A 625 -47.27 -42.57 29.13
C PRO A 625 -47.32 -41.20 28.47
N ASN A 626 -48.36 -40.91 27.63
CA ASN A 626 -48.61 -39.63 26.97
C ASN A 626 -48.57 -38.47 27.97
N ARG A 627 -47.45 -37.72 28.05
CA ARG A 627 -47.23 -36.59 28.99
C ARG A 627 -47.23 -35.22 28.29
N HIS A 628 -47.90 -35.08 27.14
CA HIS A 628 -47.87 -33.85 26.36
C HIS A 628 -48.63 -32.67 26.95
N THR A 629 -49.46 -32.90 27.99
CA THR A 629 -50.20 -31.84 28.71
C THR A 629 -49.89 -31.89 30.20
N ARG A 630 -49.54 -30.74 30.82
CA ARG A 630 -49.59 -30.62 32.26
C ARG A 630 -51.01 -30.99 32.71
N GLN A 631 -51.15 -32.06 33.47
CA GLN A 631 -52.40 -32.27 34.20
C GLN A 631 -52.57 -31.09 35.17
N THR A 632 -53.61 -30.29 34.94
CA THR A 632 -54.09 -29.20 35.82
C THR A 632 -54.34 -29.68 37.21
#